data_1ee3822d097fa43c879bbe57a7709472
#
_entry.id   1ee3822d097fa43c879bbe57a7709472
#
_cell.length_a   1.000
_cell.length_b   1.000
_cell.length_c   1.000
_cell.angle_alpha   90.00
_cell.angle_beta   90.00
_cell.angle_gamma   90.00
#
_symmetry.space_group_name_H-M   'P 1'
#
loop_
_entity.id
_entity.type
_entity.pdbx_description
1 polymer ?
#
loop_
_entity_poly.entity_id
_entity_poly.type
_entity_poly.pdbx_seq_one_letter_code
_entity_poly.pdbx_strand_id
1 'polypeptide(L)'
;MDAAELDRLVEQIGEEILARTGYLAAVPRSGTSASASDLVCPDCKQSCDLICEHKAKEIVKAGACRVSCCQTPAATEPVDPSIARLIDHTLLKADATRDDILKICREARQYGFASVCINPYWVPLVSSELAGSPVKVCTVIGFPLGATSTEAKVAETEAALRVGAQEIDMVQNIGAMRSGEHDVVKSDIAAVVEAAHRAGAIAKVILETAYLDDNQKVMASVLAKMAKADFVKTSTGFGPSGATAHDVELMRLAVGPEMGVKASGGIRTLDDLKKMAAAGATRIGASASVKIVESTAGSSPQESGTGY
;
A
#
# COMPACT_ATOMS: atom_id res chain seq x y z
N MET A 1 2.18 -13.55 24.42
CA MET A 1 3.38 -13.62 23.57
C MET A 1 4.32 -12.54 24.05
N ASP A 2 5.46 -12.89 24.59
CA ASP A 2 6.46 -11.94 25.04
C ASP A 2 7.29 -11.38 23.86
N ALA A 3 8.12 -10.34 24.10
CA ALA A 3 8.91 -9.70 23.05
C ALA A 3 9.88 -10.68 22.36
N ALA A 4 10.47 -11.59 23.11
CA ALA A 4 11.41 -12.58 22.57
C ALA A 4 10.70 -13.67 21.74
N GLU A 5 9.44 -13.94 22.02
CA GLU A 5 8.59 -14.85 21.26
C GLU A 5 8.10 -14.19 19.96
N LEU A 6 7.84 -12.89 20.00
CA LEU A 6 7.51 -12.06 18.84
C LEU A 6 8.71 -11.97 17.89
N ASP A 7 9.91 -11.64 18.41
CA ASP A 7 11.12 -11.55 17.59
C ASP A 7 11.44 -12.88 16.90
N ARG A 8 11.32 -13.99 17.61
CA ARG A 8 11.50 -15.33 17.03
C ARG A 8 10.49 -15.67 15.96
N LEU A 9 9.21 -15.30 16.17
CA LEU A 9 8.15 -15.54 15.17
C LEU A 9 8.40 -14.72 13.90
N VAL A 10 8.84 -13.51 14.05
CA VAL A 10 9.15 -12.62 12.91
C VAL A 10 10.41 -13.05 12.18
N GLU A 11 11.48 -13.45 12.89
CA GLU A 11 12.65 -14.08 12.28
C GLU A 11 12.24 -15.35 11.51
N GLN A 12 11.43 -16.20 12.13
CA GLN A 12 10.95 -17.42 11.50
C GLN A 12 10.08 -17.14 10.26
N ILE A 13 9.17 -16.17 10.32
CA ILE A 13 8.37 -15.74 9.16
C ILE A 13 9.27 -15.10 8.10
N GLY A 14 10.23 -14.27 8.50
CA GLY A 14 11.22 -13.66 7.61
C GLY A 14 12.07 -14.72 6.91
N GLU A 15 12.63 -15.68 7.66
CA GLU A 15 13.40 -16.80 7.12
C GLU A 15 12.54 -17.71 6.22
N GLU A 16 11.28 -17.93 6.56
CA GLU A 16 10.36 -18.75 5.77
C GLU A 16 9.98 -18.05 4.45
N ILE A 17 9.75 -16.72 4.48
CA ILE A 17 9.57 -15.90 3.27
C ILE A 17 10.85 -15.93 2.43
N LEU A 18 12.02 -15.77 3.07
CA LEU A 18 13.34 -15.84 2.47
C LEU A 18 13.62 -17.20 1.80
N ALA A 19 13.38 -18.29 2.53
CA ALA A 19 13.58 -19.64 2.04
C ALA A 19 12.65 -19.97 0.85
N ARG A 20 11.44 -19.43 0.86
CA ARG A 20 10.42 -19.66 -0.17
C ARG A 20 10.56 -18.76 -1.39
N THR A 21 11.05 -17.53 -1.23
CA THR A 21 11.17 -16.59 -2.35
C THR A 21 12.55 -16.56 -2.97
N GLY A 22 13.58 -16.98 -2.24
CA GLY A 22 14.99 -16.81 -2.65
C GLY A 22 15.41 -15.36 -2.83
N TYR A 23 14.54 -14.43 -2.46
CA TYR A 23 14.63 -13.01 -2.80
C TYR A 23 15.71 -12.25 -2.02
N LEU A 24 16.06 -12.70 -0.81
CA LEU A 24 17.07 -12.03 0.04
C LEU A 24 18.40 -12.78 0.10
N ALA A 25 18.54 -13.96 -0.50
CA ALA A 25 19.84 -14.63 -0.62
C ALA A 25 20.79 -13.92 -1.59
N ALA A 26 20.34 -12.88 -2.30
CA ALA A 26 21.10 -12.16 -3.32
C ALA A 26 21.53 -10.74 -2.92
N VAL A 27 21.41 -10.33 -1.65
CA VAL A 27 22.07 -9.09 -1.21
C VAL A 27 23.44 -9.45 -0.65
N PRO A 28 24.55 -9.23 -1.40
CA PRO A 28 25.88 -9.49 -0.89
C PRO A 28 26.15 -8.51 0.25
N ARG A 29 26.44 -9.02 1.41
CA ARG A 29 27.16 -8.25 2.42
C ARG A 29 28.48 -7.83 1.78
N SER A 30 28.60 -6.53 1.48
CA SER A 30 29.80 -5.80 1.01
C SER A 30 30.89 -6.67 0.34
N GLY A 31 31.00 -6.57 -0.99
CA GLY A 31 32.30 -6.70 -1.63
C GLY A 31 32.56 -7.82 -2.62
N THR A 32 31.54 -8.44 -3.27
CA THR A 32 31.82 -9.22 -4.50
C THR A 32 30.64 -9.12 -5.46
N SER A 33 30.92 -8.69 -6.69
CA SER A 33 29.95 -8.67 -7.78
C SER A 33 29.62 -10.13 -8.18
N ALA A 34 28.43 -10.61 -7.82
CA ALA A 34 27.93 -11.86 -8.36
C ALA A 34 27.67 -11.69 -9.86
N SER A 35 28.17 -12.61 -10.69
CA SER A 35 27.93 -12.59 -12.12
C SER A 35 26.50 -13.05 -12.42
N ALA A 36 25.91 -12.55 -13.50
CA ALA A 36 24.55 -12.91 -13.95
C ALA A 36 24.33 -14.42 -14.19
N SER A 37 25.40 -15.23 -14.16
CA SER A 37 25.36 -16.70 -14.31
C SER A 37 24.87 -17.45 -13.06
N ASP A 38 24.78 -16.79 -11.89
CA ASP A 38 24.48 -17.45 -10.62
C ASP A 38 22.96 -17.46 -10.29
N LEU A 39 22.13 -16.88 -11.18
CA LEU A 39 20.68 -16.74 -11.01
C LEU A 39 19.87 -17.74 -11.83
N VAL A 40 20.42 -18.90 -12.14
CA VAL A 40 19.72 -19.95 -12.91
C VAL A 40 18.89 -20.81 -11.95
N CYS A 41 17.60 -20.89 -12.18
CA CYS A 41 16.73 -21.80 -11.43
C CYS A 41 17.09 -23.26 -11.75
N PRO A 42 17.41 -24.12 -10.75
CA PRO A 42 17.82 -25.50 -10.97
C PRO A 42 16.75 -26.35 -11.65
N ASP A 43 15.47 -26.02 -11.49
CA ASP A 43 14.35 -26.81 -12.01
C ASP A 43 13.95 -26.44 -13.44
N CYS A 44 13.97 -25.16 -13.78
CA CYS A 44 13.59 -24.69 -15.12
C CYS A 44 14.78 -24.31 -16.02
N LYS A 45 16.00 -24.29 -15.48
CA LYS A 45 17.26 -23.94 -16.17
C LYS A 45 17.23 -22.59 -16.92
N GLN A 46 16.37 -21.68 -16.50
CA GLN A 46 16.24 -20.33 -17.04
C GLN A 46 16.72 -19.28 -16.05
N SER A 47 17.33 -18.22 -16.57
CA SER A 47 17.65 -17.06 -15.78
C SER A 47 16.36 -16.32 -15.44
N CYS A 48 16.07 -16.18 -14.16
CA CYS A 48 14.91 -15.43 -13.65
C CYS A 48 15.40 -14.32 -12.75
N ASP A 49 15.09 -13.07 -13.11
CA ASP A 49 15.49 -11.92 -12.33
C ASP A 49 14.66 -11.77 -11.03
N LEU A 50 13.55 -12.50 -10.88
CA LEU A 50 12.67 -12.40 -9.71
C LEU A 50 12.15 -13.77 -9.22
N ILE A 51 11.05 -14.30 -9.75
CA ILE A 51 10.41 -15.53 -9.24
C ILE A 51 10.13 -16.49 -10.41
N CYS A 52 10.61 -17.75 -10.34
CA CYS A 52 10.30 -18.75 -11.34
C CYS A 52 8.92 -19.39 -11.08
N GLU A 53 8.32 -20.01 -12.12
CA GLU A 53 6.97 -20.61 -12.06
C GLU A 53 6.84 -21.67 -10.95
N HIS A 54 7.89 -22.43 -10.70
CA HIS A 54 7.90 -23.46 -9.65
C HIS A 54 7.82 -22.84 -8.25
N LYS A 55 8.65 -21.85 -7.96
CA LYS A 55 8.59 -21.09 -6.70
C LYS A 55 7.29 -20.32 -6.58
N ALA A 56 6.74 -19.79 -7.69
CA ALA A 56 5.44 -19.15 -7.71
C ALA A 56 4.32 -20.05 -7.21
N LYS A 57 4.29 -21.32 -7.63
CA LYS A 57 3.31 -22.33 -7.18
C LYS A 57 3.43 -22.63 -5.69
N GLU A 58 4.64 -22.69 -5.16
CA GLU A 58 4.88 -22.91 -3.72
C GLU A 58 4.40 -21.70 -2.88
N ILE A 59 4.65 -20.48 -3.34
CA ILE A 59 4.20 -19.25 -2.70
C ILE A 59 2.66 -19.16 -2.71
N VAL A 60 2.00 -19.53 -3.81
CA VAL A 60 0.54 -19.60 -3.90
C VAL A 60 -0.03 -20.65 -2.94
N LYS A 61 0.58 -21.83 -2.84
CA LYS A 61 0.20 -22.86 -1.85
C LYS A 61 0.36 -22.37 -0.41
N ALA A 62 1.32 -21.46 -0.16
CA ALA A 62 1.53 -20.82 1.14
C ALA A 62 0.54 -19.67 1.44
N GLY A 63 -0.43 -19.39 0.55
CA GLY A 63 -1.49 -18.40 0.75
C GLY A 63 -1.29 -17.06 0.06
N ALA A 64 -0.30 -16.91 -0.82
CA ALA A 64 -0.20 -15.71 -1.66
C ALA A 64 -1.24 -15.78 -2.78
N CYS A 65 -2.02 -14.72 -2.98
CA CYS A 65 -3.06 -14.69 -4.02
C CYS A 65 -2.57 -14.19 -5.39
N ARG A 66 -1.35 -13.66 -5.48
CA ARG A 66 -0.71 -13.26 -6.74
C ARG A 66 0.78 -13.48 -6.69
N VAL A 67 1.30 -14.10 -7.74
CA VAL A 67 2.74 -14.26 -7.97
C VAL A 67 3.04 -13.76 -9.37
N SER A 68 3.90 -12.77 -9.49
CA SER A 68 4.39 -12.27 -10.77
C SER A 68 5.60 -13.10 -11.18
N CYS A 69 5.54 -13.82 -12.29
CA CYS A 69 6.73 -14.43 -12.90
C CYS A 69 7.16 -13.65 -14.15
N CYS A 70 8.42 -13.77 -14.51
CA CYS A 70 9.10 -12.96 -15.52
C CYS A 70 8.58 -13.12 -16.97
N GLN A 71 7.49 -13.84 -17.19
CA GLN A 71 6.83 -13.96 -18.50
C GLN A 71 5.33 -13.76 -18.35
N THR A 72 4.90 -12.54 -18.05
CA THR A 72 3.58 -12.13 -18.51
C THR A 72 3.76 -11.59 -19.93
N PRO A 73 3.15 -12.18 -20.97
CA PRO A 73 2.92 -11.43 -22.21
C PRO A 73 2.23 -10.12 -21.80
N ALA A 74 2.59 -9.03 -22.43
CA ALA A 74 1.83 -7.79 -22.30
C ALA A 74 0.38 -8.10 -22.71
N ALA A 75 -0.42 -8.58 -21.78
CA ALA A 75 -1.84 -8.70 -21.98
C ALA A 75 -2.37 -7.28 -22.03
N THR A 76 -2.70 -6.83 -23.23
CA THR A 76 -3.56 -5.68 -23.45
C THR A 76 -4.96 -6.06 -22.98
N GLU A 77 -5.13 -6.28 -21.68
CA GLU A 77 -6.45 -6.43 -21.09
C GLU A 77 -7.15 -5.09 -21.18
N PRO A 78 -8.42 -5.06 -21.63
CA PRO A 78 -9.20 -3.83 -21.56
C PRO A 78 -9.23 -3.35 -20.13
N VAL A 79 -8.93 -2.07 -19.94
CA VAL A 79 -8.89 -1.47 -18.60
C VAL A 79 -10.27 -1.62 -17.97
N ASP A 80 -10.31 -2.36 -16.87
CA ASP A 80 -11.54 -2.60 -16.12
C ASP A 80 -12.15 -1.26 -15.66
N PRO A 81 -13.44 -0.97 -15.97
CA PRO A 81 -14.13 0.22 -15.47
C PRO A 81 -14.12 0.35 -13.94
N SER A 82 -13.65 -0.68 -13.20
CA SER A 82 -13.46 -0.65 -11.75
C SER A 82 -12.19 0.08 -11.29
N ILE A 83 -11.31 0.56 -12.17
CA ILE A 83 -10.05 1.24 -11.78
C ILE A 83 -10.30 2.43 -10.84
N ALA A 84 -11.34 3.22 -11.10
CA ALA A 84 -11.68 4.35 -10.24
C ALA A 84 -11.92 3.92 -8.78
N ARG A 85 -12.51 2.75 -8.56
CA ARG A 85 -12.79 2.19 -7.23
C ARG A 85 -11.55 1.71 -6.48
N LEU A 86 -10.40 1.64 -7.13
CA LEU A 86 -9.13 1.36 -6.48
C LEU A 86 -8.44 2.63 -5.98
N ILE A 87 -8.92 3.82 -6.36
CA ILE A 87 -8.20 5.07 -6.16
C ILE A 87 -8.75 5.83 -4.94
N ASP A 88 -7.85 6.17 -4.01
CA ASP A 88 -8.06 7.22 -3.02
C ASP A 88 -7.58 8.54 -3.63
N HIS A 89 -8.54 9.40 -4.01
CA HIS A 89 -8.26 10.71 -4.58
C HIS A 89 -7.71 11.64 -3.51
N THR A 90 -6.44 12.04 -3.62
CA THR A 90 -5.64 12.53 -2.50
C THR A 90 -5.20 13.97 -2.67
N LEU A 91 -5.46 14.81 -1.64
CA LEU A 91 -4.95 16.17 -1.53
C LEU A 91 -4.51 16.45 -0.09
N LEU A 92 -3.19 16.40 0.15
CA LEU A 92 -2.59 16.56 1.49
C LEU A 92 -1.64 17.77 1.58
N LYS A 93 -1.63 18.64 0.57
CA LYS A 93 -0.82 19.85 0.60
C LYS A 93 -1.26 20.76 1.76
N ALA A 94 -0.29 21.38 2.43
CA ALA A 94 -0.56 22.28 3.56
C ALA A 94 -1.30 23.56 3.13
N ASP A 95 -1.12 23.98 1.89
CA ASP A 95 -1.72 25.16 1.28
C ASP A 95 -3.04 24.88 0.52
N ALA A 96 -3.60 23.67 0.64
CA ALA A 96 -4.87 23.32 0.03
C ALA A 96 -5.99 24.24 0.53
N THR A 97 -6.66 24.90 -0.41
CA THR A 97 -7.76 25.80 -0.13
C THR A 97 -9.10 25.08 -0.06
N ARG A 98 -10.14 25.77 0.46
CA ARG A 98 -11.52 25.26 0.44
C ARG A 98 -11.99 24.90 -0.96
N ASP A 99 -11.65 25.70 -1.95
CA ASP A 99 -12.07 25.48 -3.35
C ASP A 99 -11.39 24.24 -3.94
N ASP A 100 -10.13 23.99 -3.60
CA ASP A 100 -9.43 22.77 -3.96
C ASP A 100 -10.11 21.52 -3.37
N ILE A 101 -10.52 21.58 -2.11
CA ILE A 101 -11.24 20.49 -1.44
C ILE A 101 -12.61 20.26 -2.09
N LEU A 102 -13.37 21.31 -2.38
CA LEU A 102 -14.65 21.18 -3.09
C LEU A 102 -14.48 20.59 -4.49
N LYS A 103 -13.39 20.97 -5.17
CA LYS A 103 -13.04 20.41 -6.47
C LYS A 103 -12.83 18.90 -6.42
N ILE A 104 -11.96 18.42 -5.51
CA ILE A 104 -11.69 16.96 -5.43
C ILE A 104 -12.93 16.17 -4.99
N CYS A 105 -13.83 16.73 -4.19
CA CYS A 105 -15.10 16.09 -3.86
C CYS A 105 -15.98 15.91 -5.09
N ARG A 106 -16.10 16.95 -5.94
CA ARG A 106 -16.84 16.86 -7.22
C ARG A 106 -16.23 15.82 -8.14
N GLU A 107 -14.91 15.84 -8.32
CA GLU A 107 -14.17 14.85 -9.12
C GLU A 107 -14.42 13.42 -8.59
N ALA A 108 -14.32 13.22 -7.28
CA ALA A 108 -14.52 11.91 -6.69
C ALA A 108 -15.94 11.36 -6.90
N ARG A 109 -16.95 12.21 -6.80
CA ARG A 109 -18.35 11.83 -7.13
C ARG A 109 -18.54 11.52 -8.60
N GLN A 110 -17.93 12.33 -9.48
CA GLN A 110 -18.05 12.18 -10.94
C GLN A 110 -17.45 10.86 -11.41
N TYR A 111 -16.25 10.51 -10.94
CA TYR A 111 -15.52 9.31 -11.38
C TYR A 111 -15.77 8.08 -10.51
N GLY A 112 -16.42 8.23 -9.35
CA GLY A 112 -16.70 7.12 -8.44
C GLY A 112 -15.44 6.55 -7.77
N PHE A 113 -14.53 7.44 -7.33
CA PHE A 113 -13.32 7.00 -6.61
C PHE A 113 -13.67 6.31 -5.29
N ALA A 114 -12.74 5.49 -4.76
CA ALA A 114 -12.94 4.76 -3.51
C ALA A 114 -13.11 5.72 -2.33
N SER A 115 -12.24 6.73 -2.23
CA SER A 115 -12.29 7.74 -1.19
C SER A 115 -11.73 9.09 -1.66
N VAL A 116 -12.02 10.13 -0.88
CA VAL A 116 -11.28 11.39 -0.86
C VAL A 116 -10.41 11.40 0.38
N CYS A 117 -9.08 11.50 0.20
CA CYS A 117 -8.09 11.49 1.27
C CYS A 117 -7.51 12.90 1.48
N ILE A 118 -7.77 13.48 2.67
CA ILE A 118 -7.46 14.89 2.99
C ILE A 118 -6.88 15.01 4.41
N ASN A 119 -6.33 16.20 4.72
CA ASN A 119 -5.92 16.53 6.08
C ASN A 119 -7.12 16.61 7.05
N PRO A 120 -6.96 16.29 8.34
CA PRO A 120 -8.06 16.17 9.31
C PRO A 120 -8.94 17.42 9.42
N TYR A 121 -8.38 18.62 9.26
CA TYR A 121 -9.12 19.88 9.27
C TYR A 121 -10.30 19.91 8.27
N TRP A 122 -10.16 19.23 7.14
CA TRP A 122 -11.14 19.24 6.05
C TRP A 122 -12.22 18.16 6.16
N VAL A 123 -12.11 17.23 7.12
CA VAL A 123 -13.06 16.11 7.25
C VAL A 123 -14.53 16.57 7.36
N PRO A 124 -14.89 17.60 8.17
CA PRO A 124 -16.29 18.04 8.25
C PRO A 124 -16.85 18.50 6.90
N LEU A 125 -16.05 19.25 6.14
CA LEU A 125 -16.45 19.73 4.81
C LEU A 125 -16.64 18.56 3.84
N VAL A 126 -15.65 17.66 3.75
CA VAL A 126 -15.67 16.51 2.84
C VAL A 126 -16.81 15.56 3.20
N SER A 127 -17.06 15.33 4.49
CA SER A 127 -18.18 14.50 4.95
C SER A 127 -19.53 15.08 4.52
N SER A 128 -19.71 16.39 4.58
CA SER A 128 -20.91 17.07 4.08
C SER A 128 -21.05 16.95 2.55
N GLU A 129 -19.97 17.21 1.81
CA GLU A 129 -19.96 17.20 0.35
C GLU A 129 -20.17 15.80 -0.25
N LEU A 130 -19.71 14.76 0.42
CA LEU A 130 -19.84 13.38 -0.03
C LEU A 130 -21.09 12.66 0.53
N ALA A 131 -21.94 13.36 1.32
CA ALA A 131 -23.16 12.77 1.86
C ALA A 131 -24.05 12.17 0.76
N GLY A 132 -24.51 10.92 0.98
CA GLY A 132 -25.31 10.18 0.00
C GLY A 132 -24.51 9.62 -1.18
N SER A 133 -23.19 9.78 -1.20
CA SER A 133 -22.29 9.20 -2.19
C SER A 133 -21.67 7.88 -1.66
N PRO A 134 -21.30 6.93 -2.54
CA PRO A 134 -20.52 5.75 -2.13
C PRO A 134 -19.06 6.07 -1.78
N VAL A 135 -18.57 7.25 -2.15
CA VAL A 135 -17.17 7.68 -1.93
C VAL A 135 -16.91 7.90 -0.44
N LYS A 136 -15.84 7.29 0.07
CA LYS A 136 -15.49 7.35 1.49
C LYS A 136 -14.69 8.61 1.84
N VAL A 137 -14.85 9.06 3.08
CA VAL A 137 -14.03 10.13 3.66
C VAL A 137 -12.82 9.50 4.34
N CYS A 138 -11.65 9.70 3.78
CA CYS A 138 -10.37 9.22 4.31
C CYS A 138 -9.56 10.40 4.87
N THR A 139 -8.89 10.19 6.00
CA THR A 139 -7.96 11.21 6.53
C THR A 139 -6.70 10.57 7.08
N VAL A 140 -5.71 11.40 7.41
CA VAL A 140 -4.39 10.98 7.88
C VAL A 140 -4.23 11.27 9.37
N ILE A 141 -3.45 10.44 10.08
CA ILE A 141 -3.21 10.53 11.53
C ILE A 141 -1.71 10.43 11.83
N GLY A 142 -1.23 11.30 12.72
CA GLY A 142 0.21 11.40 13.05
C GLY A 142 1.06 11.80 11.85
N PHE A 143 0.47 12.45 10.90
CA PHE A 143 1.01 12.65 9.56
C PHE A 143 1.80 13.96 9.43
N PRO A 144 2.93 13.98 8.65
CA PRO A 144 3.49 12.84 7.90
C PRO A 144 4.57 12.05 8.66
N LEU A 145 4.94 12.41 9.87
CA LEU A 145 6.15 11.93 10.54
C LEU A 145 5.97 10.65 11.37
N GLY A 146 4.76 10.38 11.86
CA GLY A 146 4.49 9.26 12.77
C GLY A 146 5.13 9.39 14.16
N ALA A 147 5.83 10.47 14.44
CA ALA A 147 6.72 10.66 15.58
C ALA A 147 6.05 11.31 16.80
N THR A 148 4.74 11.31 16.86
CA THR A 148 3.97 11.78 18.04
C THR A 148 3.63 10.61 18.96
N SER A 149 3.13 10.90 20.18
CA SER A 149 2.72 9.86 21.11
C SER A 149 1.47 9.11 20.66
N THR A 150 1.30 7.90 21.14
CA THR A 150 0.12 7.05 20.87
C THR A 150 -1.18 7.74 21.28
N GLU A 151 -1.19 8.39 22.44
CA GLU A 151 -2.36 9.12 22.96
C GLU A 151 -2.77 10.26 22.01
N ALA A 152 -1.79 10.98 21.45
CA ALA A 152 -2.06 12.03 20.47
C ALA A 152 -2.67 11.47 19.19
N LYS A 153 -2.15 10.35 18.66
CA LYS A 153 -2.71 9.67 17.48
C LYS A 153 -4.14 9.17 17.74
N VAL A 154 -4.39 8.57 18.90
CA VAL A 154 -5.73 8.12 19.28
C VAL A 154 -6.69 9.29 19.38
N ALA A 155 -6.31 10.38 20.06
CA ALA A 155 -7.15 11.57 20.20
C ALA A 155 -7.46 12.21 18.82
N GLU A 156 -6.47 12.29 17.93
CA GLU A 156 -6.65 12.78 16.55
C GLU A 156 -7.60 11.86 15.76
N THR A 157 -7.45 10.53 15.89
CA THR A 157 -8.32 9.54 15.28
C THR A 157 -9.77 9.71 15.73
N GLU A 158 -10.01 9.75 17.04
CA GLU A 158 -11.35 9.92 17.61
C GLU A 158 -11.99 11.26 17.20
N ALA A 159 -11.19 12.33 17.14
CA ALA A 159 -11.65 13.63 16.66
C ALA A 159 -12.09 13.58 15.20
N ALA A 160 -11.29 12.96 14.32
CA ALA A 160 -11.61 12.81 12.91
C ALA A 160 -12.87 11.94 12.67
N LEU A 161 -13.00 10.83 13.41
CA LEU A 161 -14.16 9.93 13.33
C LEU A 161 -15.46 10.63 13.74
N ARG A 162 -15.42 11.41 14.83
CA ARG A 162 -16.61 12.18 15.30
C ARG A 162 -17.15 13.15 14.27
N VAL A 163 -16.33 13.64 13.37
CA VAL A 163 -16.71 14.63 12.34
C VAL A 163 -16.89 14.01 10.95
N GLY A 164 -16.86 12.66 10.85
CA GLY A 164 -17.32 11.94 9.66
C GLY A 164 -16.24 11.24 8.86
N ALA A 165 -15.02 11.07 9.36
CA ALA A 165 -14.04 10.18 8.74
C ALA A 165 -14.53 8.73 8.79
N GLN A 166 -14.30 7.99 7.72
CA GLN A 166 -14.68 6.58 7.54
C GLN A 166 -13.47 5.67 7.30
N GLU A 167 -12.35 6.26 6.90
CA GLU A 167 -11.07 5.59 6.69
C GLU A 167 -9.96 6.43 7.33
N ILE A 168 -9.03 5.77 8.02
CA ILE A 168 -7.92 6.39 8.76
C ILE A 168 -6.60 5.85 8.20
N ASP A 169 -5.74 6.74 7.70
CA ASP A 169 -4.39 6.42 7.25
C ASP A 169 -3.38 6.92 8.31
N MET A 170 -3.00 6.09 9.27
CA MET A 170 -2.03 6.47 10.30
C MET A 170 -0.59 6.24 9.85
N VAL A 171 0.34 7.09 10.30
CA VAL A 171 1.78 6.84 10.12
C VAL A 171 2.33 6.09 11.34
N GLN A 172 3.01 4.95 11.12
CA GLN A 172 3.71 4.25 12.19
C GLN A 172 4.83 5.13 12.80
N ASN A 173 5.28 4.80 14.00
CA ASN A 173 6.48 5.44 14.55
C ASN A 173 7.72 4.87 13.84
N ILE A 174 8.20 5.59 12.80
CA ILE A 174 9.33 5.19 11.96
C ILE A 174 10.61 5.07 12.78
N GLY A 175 10.83 6.00 13.72
CA GLY A 175 12.01 6.00 14.58
C GLY A 175 12.05 4.77 15.49
N ALA A 176 10.94 4.43 16.14
CA ALA A 176 10.81 3.24 16.98
C ALA A 176 11.01 1.96 16.15
N MET A 177 10.41 1.89 14.93
CA MET A 177 10.60 0.76 14.03
C MET A 177 12.08 0.54 13.68
N ARG A 178 12.81 1.60 13.33
CA ARG A 178 14.22 1.53 13.01
C ARG A 178 15.12 1.23 14.23
N SER A 179 14.63 1.52 15.42
CA SER A 179 15.31 1.21 16.69
C SER A 179 15.05 -0.22 17.19
N GLY A 180 14.21 -1.01 16.48
CA GLY A 180 13.83 -2.35 16.92
C GLY A 180 12.82 -2.38 18.05
N GLU A 181 12.15 -1.26 18.35
CA GLU A 181 11.14 -1.14 19.40
C GLU A 181 9.78 -1.69 18.94
N HIS A 182 9.76 -2.96 18.53
CA HIS A 182 8.63 -3.60 17.84
C HIS A 182 7.34 -3.62 18.68
N ASP A 183 7.43 -3.83 20.00
CA ASP A 183 6.26 -3.81 20.88
C ASP A 183 5.64 -2.41 20.98
N VAL A 184 6.47 -1.35 20.95
CA VAL A 184 6.00 0.04 20.93
C VAL A 184 5.24 0.31 19.63
N VAL A 185 5.84 -0.08 18.48
CA VAL A 185 5.21 0.08 17.17
C VAL A 185 3.88 -0.67 17.08
N LYS A 186 3.86 -1.94 17.52
CA LYS A 186 2.63 -2.74 17.52
C LYS A 186 1.54 -2.14 18.39
N SER A 187 1.89 -1.69 19.60
CA SER A 187 0.94 -1.12 20.54
C SER A 187 0.39 0.22 20.05
N ASP A 188 1.23 1.07 19.43
CA ASP A 188 0.84 2.33 18.80
C ASP A 188 -0.19 2.09 17.69
N ILE A 189 0.10 1.15 16.78
CA ILE A 189 -0.81 0.76 15.70
C ILE A 189 -2.12 0.20 16.27
N ALA A 190 -2.04 -0.74 17.22
CA ALA A 190 -3.21 -1.39 17.80
C ALA A 190 -4.18 -0.39 18.46
N ALA A 191 -3.66 0.61 19.16
CA ALA A 191 -4.48 1.63 19.82
C ALA A 191 -5.29 2.46 18.80
N VAL A 192 -4.67 2.86 17.69
CA VAL A 192 -5.34 3.61 16.61
C VAL A 192 -6.34 2.71 15.86
N VAL A 193 -5.97 1.49 15.54
CA VAL A 193 -6.84 0.51 14.87
C VAL A 193 -8.09 0.24 15.72
N GLU A 194 -7.92 0.03 17.02
CA GLU A 194 -9.04 -0.18 17.93
C GLU A 194 -9.98 1.03 17.98
N ALA A 195 -9.43 2.24 18.03
CA ALA A 195 -10.24 3.47 17.99
C ALA A 195 -11.04 3.58 16.67
N ALA A 196 -10.42 3.26 15.52
CA ALA A 196 -11.10 3.25 14.23
C ALA A 196 -12.19 2.18 14.18
N HIS A 197 -11.90 0.95 14.56
CA HIS A 197 -12.84 -0.16 14.52
C HIS A 197 -14.04 0.02 15.46
N ARG A 198 -13.88 0.63 16.64
CA ARG A 198 -15.01 0.99 17.53
C ARG A 198 -16.02 1.90 16.85
N ALA A 199 -15.59 2.72 15.88
CA ALA A 199 -16.46 3.60 15.10
C ALA A 199 -16.91 2.98 13.76
N GLY A 200 -16.54 1.73 13.45
CA GLY A 200 -16.84 1.07 12.18
C GLY A 200 -16.02 1.60 10.99
N ALA A 201 -14.93 2.30 11.25
CA ALA A 201 -14.00 2.80 10.23
C ALA A 201 -12.87 1.80 9.99
N ILE A 202 -12.28 1.81 8.78
CA ILE A 202 -11.08 1.04 8.46
C ILE A 202 -9.81 1.83 8.78
N ALA A 203 -8.75 1.10 9.17
CA ALA A 203 -7.45 1.67 9.49
C ALA A 203 -6.38 1.15 8.53
N LYS A 204 -5.59 2.07 7.97
CA LYS A 204 -4.46 1.78 7.10
C LYS A 204 -3.18 2.28 7.76
N VAL A 205 -2.12 1.47 7.75
CA VAL A 205 -0.83 1.79 8.38
C VAL A 205 0.18 2.18 7.33
N ILE A 206 0.61 3.44 7.34
CA ILE A 206 1.68 3.94 6.48
C ILE A 206 3.02 3.50 7.08
N LEU A 207 3.74 2.66 6.35
CA LEU A 207 5.04 2.15 6.77
C LEU A 207 6.17 3.16 6.50
N GLU A 208 6.03 4.04 5.53
CA GLU A 208 7.04 4.93 4.96
C GLU A 208 8.28 4.15 4.54
N THR A 209 8.08 3.28 3.56
CA THR A 209 9.03 2.26 3.10
C THR A 209 10.39 2.83 2.70
N ALA A 210 10.44 4.09 2.29
CA ALA A 210 11.67 4.79 1.91
C ALA A 210 12.72 4.92 3.03
N TYR A 211 12.31 4.78 4.29
CA TYR A 211 13.20 4.83 5.46
C TYR A 211 13.57 3.45 6.01
N LEU A 212 13.02 2.38 5.43
CA LEU A 212 13.12 1.01 5.94
C LEU A 212 13.91 0.12 4.96
N ASP A 213 14.72 -0.77 5.49
CA ASP A 213 15.24 -1.91 4.72
C ASP A 213 14.14 -2.98 4.53
N ASP A 214 14.40 -3.99 3.72
CA ASP A 214 13.41 -5.00 3.36
C ASP A 214 12.95 -5.83 4.57
N ASN A 215 13.85 -6.15 5.50
CA ASN A 215 13.48 -6.85 6.74
C ASN A 215 12.56 -5.98 7.60
N GLN A 216 12.86 -4.69 7.72
CA GLN A 216 12.03 -3.75 8.46
C GLN A 216 10.65 -3.55 7.80
N LYS A 217 10.57 -3.56 6.45
CA LYS A 217 9.28 -3.50 5.71
C LYS A 217 8.42 -4.73 5.99
N VAL A 218 9.02 -5.92 5.95
CA VAL A 218 8.34 -7.17 6.29
C VAL A 218 7.87 -7.15 7.75
N MET A 219 8.77 -6.79 8.68
CA MET A 219 8.47 -6.68 10.11
C MET A 219 7.30 -5.72 10.36
N ALA A 220 7.38 -4.49 9.86
CA ALA A 220 6.33 -3.48 10.03
C ALA A 220 4.98 -3.95 9.47
N SER A 221 4.99 -4.66 8.33
CA SER A 221 3.79 -5.27 7.73
C SER A 221 3.18 -6.34 8.64
N VAL A 222 4.01 -7.21 9.23
CA VAL A 222 3.57 -8.24 10.18
C VAL A 222 3.03 -7.61 11.46
N LEU A 223 3.69 -6.58 12.01
CA LEU A 223 3.20 -5.86 13.20
C LEU A 223 1.84 -5.20 12.95
N ALA A 224 1.66 -4.58 11.78
CA ALA A 224 0.37 -4.00 11.39
C ALA A 224 -0.74 -5.07 11.28
N LYS A 225 -0.42 -6.24 10.71
CA LYS A 225 -1.33 -7.39 10.65
C LYS A 225 -1.69 -7.91 12.04
N MET A 226 -0.70 -8.06 12.94
CA MET A 226 -0.91 -8.48 14.33
C MET A 226 -1.77 -7.48 15.11
N ALA A 227 -1.62 -6.19 14.82
CA ALA A 227 -2.44 -5.10 15.35
C ALA A 227 -3.85 -5.05 14.72
N LYS A 228 -4.19 -5.96 13.79
CA LYS A 228 -5.48 -6.06 13.09
C LYS A 228 -5.81 -4.86 12.21
N ALA A 229 -4.82 -4.19 11.66
CA ALA A 229 -5.05 -3.17 10.66
C ALA A 229 -5.68 -3.77 9.38
N ASP A 230 -6.50 -2.99 8.68
CA ASP A 230 -7.18 -3.45 7.47
C ASP A 230 -6.26 -3.36 6.25
N PHE A 231 -5.32 -2.40 6.27
CA PHE A 231 -4.34 -2.19 5.20
C PHE A 231 -2.96 -1.85 5.75
N VAL A 232 -1.94 -2.23 5.00
CA VAL A 232 -0.63 -1.57 5.01
C VAL A 232 -0.52 -0.63 3.82
N LYS A 233 0.15 0.50 4.00
CA LYS A 233 0.34 1.53 2.97
C LYS A 233 1.83 1.87 2.84
N THR A 234 2.32 2.03 1.61
CA THR A 234 3.75 2.24 1.38
C THR A 234 4.26 3.55 1.95
N SER A 235 3.65 4.69 1.58
CA SER A 235 4.29 6.00 1.73
C SER A 235 3.30 7.11 2.05
N THR A 236 3.80 8.16 2.71
CA THR A 236 3.07 9.42 2.94
C THR A 236 2.97 10.27 1.67
N GLY A 237 3.97 10.19 0.79
CA GLY A 237 4.18 11.11 -0.33
C GLY A 237 5.01 12.35 0.04
N PHE A 238 5.45 12.47 1.30
CA PHE A 238 6.32 13.55 1.82
C PHE A 238 7.74 13.04 2.16
N GLY A 239 7.96 11.74 2.07
CA GLY A 239 9.26 11.12 2.23
C GLY A 239 10.15 11.25 0.98
N PRO A 240 11.37 10.70 1.02
CA PRO A 240 12.35 10.83 -0.06
C PRO A 240 11.95 10.06 -1.33
N SER A 241 11.12 9.03 -1.23
CA SER A 241 10.59 8.28 -2.38
C SER A 241 9.14 7.85 -2.15
N GLY A 242 8.47 7.40 -3.23
CA GLY A 242 7.11 6.85 -3.20
C GLY A 242 7.08 5.32 -3.30
N ALA A 243 5.93 4.79 -3.71
CA ALA A 243 5.71 3.36 -3.87
C ALA A 243 6.60 2.75 -4.97
N THR A 244 7.16 1.58 -4.70
CA THR A 244 7.81 0.73 -5.69
C THR A 244 7.07 -0.61 -5.80
N ALA A 245 7.15 -1.27 -6.96
CA ALA A 245 6.58 -2.61 -7.13
C ALA A 245 7.19 -3.60 -6.13
N HIS A 246 8.51 -3.51 -5.92
CA HIS A 246 9.22 -4.33 -4.95
C HIS A 246 8.65 -4.19 -3.53
N ASP A 247 8.45 -2.96 -3.03
CA ASP A 247 7.87 -2.75 -1.70
C ASP A 247 6.45 -3.32 -1.60
N VAL A 248 5.63 -3.12 -2.64
CA VAL A 248 4.26 -3.65 -2.68
C VAL A 248 4.25 -5.17 -2.67
N GLU A 249 5.15 -5.83 -3.42
CA GLU A 249 5.31 -7.29 -3.42
C GLU A 249 5.73 -7.81 -2.04
N LEU A 250 6.73 -7.21 -1.41
CA LEU A 250 7.16 -7.56 -0.04
C LEU A 250 6.01 -7.44 0.96
N MET A 251 5.30 -6.31 0.93
CA MET A 251 4.16 -6.06 1.81
C MET A 251 3.05 -7.08 1.56
N ARG A 252 2.72 -7.40 0.30
CA ARG A 252 1.73 -8.40 -0.07
C ARG A 252 2.10 -9.79 0.43
N LEU A 253 3.37 -10.18 0.28
CA LEU A 253 3.87 -11.46 0.79
C LEU A 253 3.76 -11.53 2.32
N ALA A 254 4.14 -10.46 3.03
CA ALA A 254 4.11 -10.40 4.48
C ALA A 254 2.69 -10.45 5.06
N VAL A 255 1.73 -9.73 4.46
CA VAL A 255 0.37 -9.65 5.02
C VAL A 255 -0.56 -10.75 4.51
N GLY A 256 -0.23 -11.44 3.41
CA GLY A 256 -1.08 -12.45 2.79
C GLY A 256 -2.27 -11.86 2.01
N PRO A 257 -3.22 -12.70 1.54
CA PRO A 257 -4.29 -12.28 0.63
C PRO A 257 -5.39 -11.43 1.28
N GLU A 258 -5.66 -11.64 2.57
CA GLU A 258 -6.85 -11.08 3.24
C GLU A 258 -6.71 -9.60 3.58
N MET A 259 -5.50 -9.15 3.91
CA MET A 259 -5.24 -7.76 4.28
C MET A 259 -4.98 -6.91 3.03
N GLY A 260 -5.50 -5.69 3.01
CA GLY A 260 -5.28 -4.76 1.90
C GLY A 260 -3.84 -4.24 1.84
N VAL A 261 -3.37 -3.94 0.62
CA VAL A 261 -2.11 -3.21 0.39
C VAL A 261 -2.43 -1.95 -0.41
N LYS A 262 -2.07 -0.79 0.13
CA LYS A 262 -2.23 0.51 -0.54
C LYS A 262 -0.87 1.01 -1.03
N ALA A 263 -0.73 1.21 -2.33
CA ALA A 263 0.42 1.87 -2.92
C ALA A 263 0.15 3.38 -3.03
N SER A 264 1.07 4.23 -2.58
CA SER A 264 0.94 5.68 -2.67
C SER A 264 2.29 6.39 -2.78
N GLY A 265 2.28 7.60 -3.36
CA GLY A 265 3.49 8.36 -3.67
C GLY A 265 4.09 7.99 -5.02
N GLY A 266 4.22 8.98 -5.90
CA GLY A 266 4.85 8.82 -7.22
C GLY A 266 3.97 8.21 -8.31
N ILE A 267 2.76 7.78 -8.05
CA ILE A 267 1.84 7.16 -9.03
C ILE A 267 1.11 8.26 -9.81
N ARG A 268 1.43 8.41 -11.09
CA ARG A 268 0.96 9.53 -11.93
C ARG A 268 0.31 9.10 -13.23
N THR A 269 0.50 7.87 -13.65
CA THR A 269 0.00 7.32 -14.91
C THR A 269 -0.79 6.03 -14.68
N LEU A 270 -1.58 5.63 -15.68
CA LEU A 270 -2.27 4.35 -15.69
C LEU A 270 -1.30 3.16 -15.61
N ASP A 271 -0.14 3.29 -16.25
CA ASP A 271 0.88 2.23 -16.22
C ASP A 271 1.51 2.09 -14.84
N ASP A 272 1.76 3.21 -14.12
CA ASP A 272 2.18 3.15 -12.73
C ASP A 272 1.13 2.42 -11.88
N LEU A 273 -0.15 2.75 -12.03
CA LEU A 273 -1.24 2.09 -11.31
C LEU A 273 -1.27 0.59 -11.60
N LYS A 274 -1.24 0.20 -12.91
CA LYS A 274 -1.23 -1.20 -13.32
C LYS A 274 -0.04 -1.95 -12.74
N LYS A 275 1.14 -1.34 -12.73
CA LYS A 275 2.36 -1.91 -12.14
C LYS A 275 2.18 -2.17 -10.65
N MET A 276 1.62 -1.23 -9.88
CA MET A 276 1.36 -1.42 -8.46
C MET A 276 0.29 -2.49 -8.22
N ALA A 277 -0.79 -2.51 -9.02
CA ALA A 277 -1.84 -3.51 -8.92
C ALA A 277 -1.31 -4.92 -9.24
N ALA A 278 -0.46 -5.07 -10.26
CA ALA A 278 0.20 -6.33 -10.60
C ALA A 278 1.11 -6.83 -9.47
N ALA A 279 1.80 -5.91 -8.77
CA ALA A 279 2.61 -6.21 -7.60
C ALA A 279 1.77 -6.61 -6.35
N GLY A 280 0.45 -6.47 -6.40
CA GLY A 280 -0.46 -6.90 -5.33
C GLY A 280 -1.15 -5.77 -4.56
N ALA A 281 -1.03 -4.50 -5.01
CA ALA A 281 -1.81 -3.43 -4.42
C ALA A 281 -3.31 -3.60 -4.72
N THR A 282 -4.14 -3.40 -3.70
CA THR A 282 -5.61 -3.43 -3.79
C THR A 282 -6.23 -2.05 -3.61
N ARG A 283 -5.40 -1.04 -3.33
CA ARG A 283 -5.76 0.37 -3.22
C ARG A 283 -4.61 1.24 -3.72
N ILE A 284 -4.93 2.35 -4.33
CA ILE A 284 -3.94 3.30 -4.90
C ILE A 284 -4.22 4.69 -4.37
N GLY A 285 -3.23 5.31 -3.74
CA GLY A 285 -3.30 6.73 -3.36
C GLY A 285 -2.65 7.60 -4.41
N ALA A 286 -3.41 8.48 -5.07
CA ALA A 286 -2.90 9.36 -6.12
C ALA A 286 -3.55 10.76 -6.07
N SER A 287 -2.77 11.78 -6.41
CA SER A 287 -3.27 13.13 -6.69
C SER A 287 -3.61 13.33 -8.18
N ALA A 288 -3.02 12.51 -9.05
CA ALA A 288 -3.26 12.55 -10.50
C ALA A 288 -4.44 11.66 -10.94
N SER A 289 -5.38 11.36 -10.03
CA SER A 289 -6.45 10.36 -10.20
C SER A 289 -7.29 10.59 -11.47
N VAL A 290 -7.72 11.83 -11.70
CA VAL A 290 -8.52 12.20 -12.88
C VAL A 290 -7.77 11.88 -14.18
N LYS A 291 -6.50 12.31 -14.26
CA LYS A 291 -5.66 12.03 -15.43
C LYS A 291 -5.48 10.51 -15.66
N ILE A 292 -5.33 9.73 -14.58
CA ILE A 292 -5.19 8.27 -14.67
C ILE A 292 -6.46 7.65 -15.25
N VAL A 293 -7.63 8.06 -14.76
CA VAL A 293 -8.91 7.49 -15.20
C VAL A 293 -9.27 7.94 -16.62
N GLU A 294 -9.06 9.21 -16.96
CA GLU A 294 -9.34 9.73 -18.31
C GLU A 294 -8.47 9.08 -19.40
N SER A 295 -7.23 8.69 -19.05
CA SER A 295 -6.37 7.94 -19.98
C SER A 295 -6.90 6.54 -20.32
N THR A 296 -7.88 6.01 -19.56
CA THR A 296 -8.54 4.74 -19.87
C THR A 296 -9.59 4.88 -20.98
N ALA A 297 -10.23 6.04 -21.09
CA ALA A 297 -11.30 6.30 -22.06
C ALA A 297 -10.78 6.45 -23.53
N GLY A 298 -9.48 6.71 -23.72
CA GLY A 298 -8.85 6.81 -25.03
C GLY A 298 -8.40 5.50 -25.67
N SER A 299 -8.54 4.38 -24.96
CA SER A 299 -8.06 3.04 -25.40
C SER A 299 -9.18 2.13 -25.88
N SER A 300 -10.25 2.66 -26.50
CA SER A 300 -11.19 1.82 -27.24
C SER A 300 -10.47 1.12 -28.38
N PRO A 301 -10.65 -0.20 -28.62
CA PRO A 301 -10.05 -0.87 -29.77
C PRO A 301 -10.56 -0.20 -31.04
N GLN A 302 -9.65 0.35 -31.87
CA GLN A 302 -9.97 0.59 -33.24
C GLN A 302 -10.29 -0.78 -33.88
N GLU A 303 -11.57 -1.03 -34.14
CA GLU A 303 -11.96 -2.09 -35.05
C GLU A 303 -11.22 -1.86 -36.36
N SER A 304 -10.28 -2.74 -36.67
CA SER A 304 -9.67 -2.81 -37.98
C SER A 304 -10.76 -3.24 -38.95
N GLY A 305 -11.42 -2.26 -39.55
CA GLY A 305 -12.28 -2.46 -40.71
C GLY A 305 -11.45 -3.04 -41.84
N THR A 306 -11.59 -4.34 -42.07
CA THR A 306 -11.22 -4.98 -43.33
C THR A 306 -12.19 -4.47 -44.41
N GLY A 307 -11.76 -3.47 -45.14
CA GLY A 307 -12.37 -3.06 -46.39
C GLY A 307 -11.55 -3.68 -47.54
N TYR A 308 -12.21 -4.49 -48.31
CA TYR A 308 -11.93 -5.06 -49.63
C TYR A 308 -10.57 -4.78 -50.31
#